data_d3745a570de4634f5390e662d20513b9
#
_entry.id   d3745a570de4634f5390e662d20513b9
#
_cell.length_a   1.000
_cell.length_b   1.000
_cell.length_c   1.000
_cell.angle_alpha   90.00
_cell.angle_beta   90.00
_cell.angle_gamma   90.00
#
_symmetry.space_group_name_H-M   'P 1'
#
loop_
_entity.id
_entity.type
_entity.pdbx_description
1 polymer ?
#
loop_
_entity_poly.entity_id
_entity_poly.type
_entity_poly.pdbx_seq_one_letter_code
_entity_poly.pdbx_strand_id
1 'polypeptide(L)'
;MKYKRIVFKVGTSSLTNEDGSLSRSKVKAITQQLTMLHEAGHELILVSSGAIAAGFGALGFKKRPTKIADKQASAAVGQGLLLEEYTTNLLLRQIVSAQILLTQDDFVDKRRYKNAHQALSVLLSRGAIPIINENDSVVIDELKVGDNDTLSACLLYTSDAADDSLR
;
A
#
# COMPACT_ATOMS: atom_id res chain seq x y z
N MET A 1 23.80 6.58 -11.51
CA MET A 1 23.01 5.34 -11.40
C MET A 1 21.86 5.42 -12.38
N LYS A 2 21.49 4.30 -13.02
CA LYS A 2 20.32 4.30 -13.90
C LYS A 2 19.07 4.38 -13.02
N TYR A 3 18.20 5.37 -13.28
CA TYR A 3 16.90 5.54 -12.66
C TYR A 3 16.09 4.23 -12.74
N LYS A 4 15.40 3.86 -11.67
CA LYS A 4 14.58 2.64 -11.63
C LYS A 4 13.27 2.92 -10.91
N ARG A 5 12.20 2.35 -11.45
CA ARG A 5 10.92 2.25 -10.74
C ARG A 5 10.93 0.96 -9.93
N ILE A 6 10.63 1.05 -8.66
CA ILE A 6 10.69 -0.07 -7.73
C ILE A 6 9.34 -0.20 -7.02
N VAL A 7 8.76 -1.39 -7.05
CA VAL A 7 7.56 -1.74 -6.29
C VAL A 7 7.97 -2.54 -5.06
N PHE A 8 7.64 -2.02 -3.88
CA PHE A 8 7.83 -2.69 -2.60
C PHE A 8 6.51 -3.31 -2.14
N LYS A 9 6.50 -4.60 -1.89
CA LYS A 9 5.38 -5.28 -1.25
C LYS A 9 5.73 -5.61 0.20
N VAL A 10 4.88 -5.17 1.11
CA VAL A 10 5.04 -5.40 2.56
C VAL A 10 3.82 -6.17 3.08
N GLY A 11 4.06 -7.39 3.53
CA GLY A 11 3.03 -8.24 4.12
C GLY A 11 2.72 -7.88 5.57
N THR A 12 1.57 -8.33 6.08
CA THR A 12 1.12 -8.07 7.45
C THR A 12 2.14 -8.50 8.50
N SER A 13 2.76 -9.66 8.36
CA SER A 13 3.76 -10.18 9.32
C SER A 13 4.99 -9.28 9.47
N SER A 14 5.36 -8.57 8.39
CA SER A 14 6.47 -7.60 8.41
C SER A 14 6.11 -6.30 9.12
N LEU A 15 4.84 -6.09 9.45
CA LEU A 15 4.32 -4.86 10.05
C LEU A 15 3.75 -5.06 11.45
N THR A 16 3.62 -6.31 11.92
CA THR A 16 2.93 -6.61 13.18
C THR A 16 3.86 -7.07 14.28
N ASN A 17 3.45 -6.80 15.51
CA ASN A 17 3.99 -7.39 16.73
C ASN A 17 3.48 -8.83 16.89
N GLU A 18 3.95 -9.54 17.93
CA GLU A 18 3.52 -10.91 18.24
C GLU A 18 2.03 -11.02 18.59
N ASP A 19 1.45 -9.97 19.17
CA ASP A 19 0.02 -9.88 19.49
C ASP A 19 -0.86 -9.57 18.27
N GLY A 20 -0.25 -9.39 17.09
CA GLY A 20 -0.93 -9.08 15.84
C GLY A 20 -1.25 -7.60 15.63
N SER A 21 -0.92 -6.72 16.57
CA SER A 21 -1.08 -5.26 16.44
C SER A 21 -0.01 -4.66 15.51
N LEU A 22 -0.28 -3.45 14.98
CA LEU A 22 0.69 -2.73 14.16
C LEU A 22 1.96 -2.37 14.95
N SER A 23 3.12 -2.66 14.40
CA SER A 23 4.41 -2.29 14.96
C SER A 23 4.94 -0.99 14.35
N ARG A 24 4.86 0.10 15.09
CA ARG A 24 5.39 1.41 14.65
C ARG A 24 6.89 1.36 14.34
N SER A 25 7.66 0.59 15.09
CA SER A 25 9.10 0.44 14.86
C SER A 25 9.40 -0.25 13.53
N LYS A 26 8.62 -1.27 13.15
CA LYS A 26 8.75 -1.95 11.86
C LYS A 26 8.34 -1.03 10.69
N VAL A 27 7.24 -0.28 10.83
CA VAL A 27 6.83 0.73 9.84
C VAL A 27 7.93 1.78 9.66
N LYS A 28 8.51 2.27 10.76
CA LYS A 28 9.61 3.23 10.71
C LYS A 28 10.84 2.66 10.00
N ALA A 29 11.21 1.42 10.26
CA ALA A 29 12.34 0.77 9.59
C ALA A 29 12.13 0.65 8.07
N ILE A 30 10.92 0.29 7.64
CA ILE A 30 10.54 0.23 6.22
C ILE A 30 10.60 1.62 5.59
N THR A 31 10.03 2.62 6.25
CA THR A 31 10.05 4.01 5.75
C THR A 31 11.46 4.56 5.61
N GLN A 32 12.38 4.21 6.50
CA GLN A 32 13.79 4.59 6.37
C GLN A 32 14.42 4.02 5.11
N GLN A 33 14.14 2.77 4.77
CA GLN A 33 14.65 2.15 3.54
C GLN A 33 14.05 2.78 2.29
N LEU A 34 12.74 3.06 2.30
CA LEU A 34 12.09 3.80 1.21
C LEU A 34 12.72 5.18 1.02
N THR A 35 12.98 5.89 2.11
CA THR A 35 13.64 7.20 2.08
C THR A 35 15.01 7.14 1.41
N MET A 36 15.86 6.18 1.81
CA MET A 36 17.21 6.02 1.22
C MET A 36 17.15 5.80 -0.29
N LEU A 37 16.21 4.97 -0.77
CA LEU A 37 16.07 4.69 -2.20
C LEU A 37 15.47 5.88 -2.96
N HIS A 38 14.52 6.59 -2.36
CA HIS A 38 13.95 7.80 -2.94
C HIS A 38 15.02 8.90 -3.07
N GLU A 39 15.84 9.13 -2.04
CA GLU A 39 16.95 10.07 -2.05
C GLU A 39 18.05 9.66 -3.07
N ALA A 40 18.17 8.37 -3.37
CA ALA A 40 19.04 7.88 -4.44
C ALA A 40 18.47 8.09 -5.86
N GLY A 41 17.29 8.68 -6.00
CA GLY A 41 16.66 9.06 -7.27
C GLY A 41 15.79 7.97 -7.89
N HIS A 42 15.28 7.00 -7.11
CA HIS A 42 14.36 5.99 -7.60
C HIS A 42 12.90 6.42 -7.44
N GLU A 43 12.05 6.06 -8.39
CA GLU A 43 10.59 6.08 -8.23
C GLU A 43 10.15 4.88 -7.40
N LEU A 44 9.37 5.11 -6.35
CA LEU A 44 8.94 4.06 -5.44
C LEU A 44 7.42 3.95 -5.39
N ILE A 45 6.93 2.72 -5.40
CA ILE A 45 5.54 2.38 -5.13
C ILE A 45 5.55 1.42 -3.93
N LEU A 46 4.81 1.73 -2.89
CA LEU A 46 4.65 0.85 -1.74
C LEU A 46 3.28 0.15 -1.81
N VAL A 47 3.27 -1.17 -1.85
CA VAL A 47 2.06 -1.99 -1.67
C VAL A 47 2.08 -2.54 -0.26
N SER A 48 1.20 -2.05 0.61
CA SER A 48 1.22 -2.35 2.04
C SER A 48 -0.04 -3.08 2.48
N SER A 49 0.14 -4.19 3.18
CA SER A 49 -0.89 -4.82 3.99
C SER A 49 -0.94 -4.18 5.39
N GLY A 50 -1.79 -4.71 6.28
CA GLY A 50 -1.75 -4.41 7.72
C GLY A 50 -2.84 -3.47 8.22
N ALA A 51 -3.80 -3.06 7.39
CA ALA A 51 -4.90 -2.19 7.81
C ALA A 51 -5.72 -2.81 8.97
N ILE A 52 -6.09 -4.09 8.88
CA ILE A 52 -6.81 -4.78 9.98
C ILE A 52 -5.98 -4.76 11.26
N ALA A 53 -4.66 -5.03 11.16
CA ALA A 53 -3.76 -5.03 12.31
C ALA A 53 -3.63 -3.65 12.96
N ALA A 54 -3.69 -2.59 12.18
CA ALA A 54 -3.64 -1.22 12.69
C ALA A 54 -4.94 -0.80 13.40
N GLY A 55 -6.10 -1.35 12.99
CA GLY A 55 -7.40 -0.84 13.43
C GLY A 55 -8.13 -1.67 14.49
N PHE A 56 -7.87 -2.98 14.62
CA PHE A 56 -8.69 -3.81 15.49
C PHE A 56 -8.63 -3.39 16.97
N GLY A 57 -7.45 -3.00 17.45
CA GLY A 57 -7.25 -2.53 18.81
C GLY A 57 -8.01 -1.21 19.10
N ALA A 58 -8.04 -0.30 18.15
CA ALA A 58 -8.78 0.97 18.27
C ALA A 58 -10.30 0.76 18.38
N LEU A 59 -10.82 -0.34 17.84
CA LEU A 59 -12.22 -0.76 18.01
C LEU A 59 -12.48 -1.58 19.28
N GLY A 60 -11.48 -1.75 20.14
CA GLY A 60 -11.61 -2.48 21.41
C GLY A 60 -11.52 -4.00 21.28
N PHE A 61 -11.15 -4.54 20.12
CA PHE A 61 -10.91 -5.97 19.99
C PHE A 61 -9.59 -6.34 20.67
N LYS A 62 -9.65 -7.32 21.58
CA LYS A 62 -8.46 -7.85 22.28
C LYS A 62 -7.56 -8.73 21.40
N LYS A 63 -8.10 -9.26 20.29
CA LYS A 63 -7.41 -10.10 19.31
C LYS A 63 -7.91 -9.77 17.92
N ARG A 64 -7.11 -10.09 16.91
CA ARG A 64 -7.48 -9.91 15.51
C ARG A 64 -8.81 -10.61 15.20
N PRO A 65 -9.80 -9.91 14.68
CA PRO A 65 -11.13 -10.46 14.42
C PRO A 65 -11.10 -11.53 13.31
N THR A 66 -12.03 -12.47 13.42
CA THR A 66 -12.22 -13.54 12.43
C THR A 66 -13.43 -13.31 11.55
N LYS A 67 -14.49 -12.65 12.06
CA LYS A 67 -15.71 -12.34 11.30
C LYS A 67 -15.44 -11.27 10.24
N ILE A 68 -16.03 -11.42 9.08
CA ILE A 68 -15.83 -10.53 7.92
C ILE A 68 -16.15 -9.08 8.27
N ALA A 69 -17.33 -8.80 8.81
CA ALA A 69 -17.73 -7.44 9.17
C ALA A 69 -16.77 -6.78 10.17
N ASP A 70 -16.28 -7.53 11.15
CA ASP A 70 -15.32 -7.02 12.15
C ASP A 70 -13.94 -6.75 11.50
N LYS A 71 -13.52 -7.58 10.53
CA LYS A 71 -12.31 -7.35 9.73
C LYS A 71 -12.46 -6.11 8.86
N GLN A 72 -13.58 -5.96 8.16
CA GLN A 72 -13.87 -4.78 7.32
C GLN A 72 -13.89 -3.50 8.14
N ALA A 73 -14.57 -3.50 9.29
CA ALA A 73 -14.59 -2.36 10.20
C ALA A 73 -13.18 -2.04 10.74
N SER A 74 -12.41 -3.07 11.12
CA SER A 74 -11.02 -2.91 11.55
C SER A 74 -10.13 -2.36 10.43
N ALA A 75 -10.31 -2.82 9.20
CA ALA A 75 -9.57 -2.31 8.05
C ALA A 75 -9.91 -0.85 7.75
N ALA A 76 -11.19 -0.46 7.84
CA ALA A 76 -11.63 0.91 7.61
C ALA A 76 -10.97 1.90 8.59
N VAL A 77 -10.94 1.57 9.90
CA VAL A 77 -10.23 2.38 10.91
C VAL A 77 -8.73 2.31 10.71
N GLY A 78 -8.21 1.11 10.52
CA GLY A 78 -6.77 0.87 10.49
C GLY A 78 -6.08 1.38 9.24
N GLN A 79 -6.79 1.53 8.13
CA GLN A 79 -6.23 2.09 6.90
C GLN A 79 -5.79 3.55 7.12
N GLY A 80 -6.58 4.33 7.83
CA GLY A 80 -6.21 5.70 8.20
C GLY A 80 -4.99 5.73 9.13
N LEU A 81 -4.98 4.90 10.17
CA LEU A 81 -3.88 4.81 11.14
C LEU A 81 -2.57 4.34 10.50
N LEU A 82 -2.64 3.35 9.60
CA LEU A 82 -1.49 2.84 8.86
C LEU A 82 -0.90 3.91 7.94
N LEU A 83 -1.77 4.62 7.21
CA LEU A 83 -1.34 5.69 6.32
C LEU A 83 -0.71 6.85 7.10
N GLU A 84 -1.30 7.23 8.23
CA GLU A 84 -0.76 8.26 9.12
C GLU A 84 0.67 7.92 9.58
N GLU A 85 0.90 6.68 9.97
CA GLU A 85 2.22 6.22 10.41
C GLU A 85 3.26 6.30 9.29
N TYR A 86 2.92 5.88 8.07
CA TYR A 86 3.80 6.04 6.91
C TYR A 86 4.03 7.51 6.57
N THR A 87 2.96 8.29 6.46
CA THR A 87 3.02 9.69 6.06
C THR A 87 3.83 10.52 7.03
N THR A 88 3.65 10.34 8.33
CA THR A 88 4.40 11.05 9.37
C THR A 88 5.90 10.79 9.23
N ASN A 89 6.31 9.52 9.04
CA ASN A 89 7.72 9.18 8.89
C ASN A 89 8.33 9.73 7.59
N LEU A 90 7.59 9.73 6.48
CA LEU A 90 8.06 10.25 5.19
C LEU A 90 8.14 11.78 5.18
N LEU A 91 7.17 12.47 5.79
CA LEU A 91 7.15 13.93 5.88
C LEU A 91 8.32 14.49 6.69
N LEU A 92 8.86 13.77 7.67
CA LEU A 92 10.10 14.15 8.36
C LEU A 92 11.28 14.32 7.41
N ARG A 93 11.21 13.75 6.21
CA ARG A 93 12.19 13.85 5.13
C ARG A 93 11.67 14.64 3.93
N GLN A 94 10.59 15.39 4.11
CA GLN A 94 9.93 16.18 3.05
C GLN A 94 9.48 15.34 1.84
N ILE A 95 9.25 14.04 2.05
CA ILE A 95 8.73 13.13 1.02
C ILE A 95 7.22 13.07 1.15
N VAL A 96 6.52 13.40 0.06
CA VAL A 96 5.06 13.32 -0.02
C VAL A 96 4.66 11.87 -0.26
N SER A 97 3.69 11.37 0.49
CA SER A 97 3.02 10.10 0.23
C SER A 97 1.58 10.32 -0.24
N ALA A 98 1.06 9.37 -1.00
CA ALA A 98 -0.32 9.43 -1.48
C ALA A 98 -1.00 8.07 -1.29
N GLN A 99 -2.22 8.05 -0.73
CA GLN A 99 -3.01 6.83 -0.60
C GLN A 99 -3.72 6.50 -1.91
N ILE A 100 -3.65 5.23 -2.32
CA ILE A 100 -4.47 4.67 -3.39
C ILE A 100 -5.06 3.35 -2.89
N LEU A 101 -6.38 3.24 -2.90
CA LEU A 101 -7.09 2.01 -2.59
C LEU A 101 -7.65 1.41 -3.87
N LEU A 102 -7.33 0.16 -4.14
CA LEU A 102 -7.75 -0.55 -5.34
C LEU A 102 -8.45 -1.85 -4.95
N THR A 103 -9.29 -2.34 -5.85
CA THR A 103 -9.88 -3.67 -5.81
C THR A 103 -9.43 -4.45 -7.04
N GLN A 104 -9.68 -5.76 -7.08
CA GLN A 104 -9.38 -6.55 -8.28
C GLN A 104 -10.16 -6.05 -9.50
N ASP A 105 -11.39 -5.59 -9.31
CA ASP A 105 -12.24 -5.05 -10.38
C ASP A 105 -11.61 -3.83 -11.07
N ASP A 106 -10.81 -3.06 -10.34
CA ASP A 106 -10.11 -1.88 -10.87
C ASP A 106 -9.02 -2.27 -11.89
N PHE A 107 -8.57 -3.53 -11.90
CA PHE A 107 -7.64 -4.05 -12.90
C PHE A 107 -8.33 -4.71 -14.09
N VAL A 108 -9.56 -5.17 -13.93
CA VAL A 108 -10.36 -5.79 -14.98
C VAL A 108 -11.06 -4.73 -15.84
N ASP A 109 -11.56 -3.67 -15.23
CA ASP A 109 -12.18 -2.55 -15.93
C ASP A 109 -11.11 -1.64 -16.56
N LYS A 110 -11.04 -1.64 -17.89
CA LYS A 110 -10.04 -0.85 -18.64
C LYS A 110 -10.06 0.66 -18.34
N ARG A 111 -11.20 1.23 -18.03
CA ARG A 111 -11.33 2.66 -17.73
C ARG A 111 -10.82 2.97 -16.33
N ARG A 112 -11.21 2.17 -15.33
CA ARG A 112 -10.73 2.29 -13.95
C ARG A 112 -9.23 2.08 -13.89
N TYR A 113 -8.73 1.06 -14.55
CA TYR A 113 -7.31 0.78 -14.70
C TYR A 113 -6.55 1.98 -15.27
N LYS A 114 -7.00 2.53 -16.41
CA LYS A 114 -6.39 3.71 -17.04
C LYS A 114 -6.34 4.91 -16.09
N ASN A 115 -7.42 5.17 -15.36
CA ASN A 115 -7.48 6.27 -14.40
C ASN A 115 -6.49 6.08 -13.24
N ALA A 116 -6.42 4.88 -12.66
CA ALA A 116 -5.46 4.56 -11.60
C ALA A 116 -4.01 4.72 -12.09
N HIS A 117 -3.71 4.22 -13.28
CA HIS A 117 -2.39 4.34 -13.90
C HIS A 117 -2.00 5.80 -14.15
N GLN A 118 -2.92 6.63 -14.66
CA GLN A 118 -2.65 8.06 -14.86
C GLN A 118 -2.37 8.79 -13.54
N ALA A 119 -3.15 8.50 -12.49
CA ALA A 119 -2.93 9.08 -11.16
C ALA A 119 -1.55 8.67 -10.60
N LEU A 120 -1.19 7.39 -10.70
CA LEU A 120 0.12 6.89 -10.30
C LEU A 120 1.26 7.58 -11.05
N SER A 121 1.14 7.70 -12.37
CA SER A 121 2.16 8.35 -13.20
C SER A 121 2.39 9.80 -12.80
N VAL A 122 1.32 10.55 -12.51
CA VAL A 122 1.43 11.94 -12.02
C VAL A 122 2.11 11.99 -10.66
N LEU A 123 1.74 11.11 -9.71
CA LEU A 123 2.35 11.08 -8.38
C LEU A 123 3.85 10.80 -8.45
N LEU A 124 4.24 9.78 -9.22
CA LEU A 124 5.65 9.41 -9.41
C LEU A 124 6.45 10.53 -10.07
N SER A 125 5.93 11.15 -11.13
CA SER A 125 6.59 12.28 -11.80
C SER A 125 6.77 13.52 -10.91
N ARG A 126 5.98 13.63 -9.83
CA ARG A 126 6.09 14.67 -8.81
C ARG A 126 6.94 14.26 -7.61
N GLY A 127 7.58 13.09 -7.64
CA GLY A 127 8.41 12.59 -6.57
C GLY A 127 7.64 12.13 -5.33
N ALA A 128 6.33 11.90 -5.44
CA ALA A 128 5.55 11.31 -4.36
C ALA A 128 5.72 9.80 -4.32
N ILE A 129 5.58 9.20 -3.14
CA ILE A 129 5.52 7.75 -2.95
C ILE A 129 4.06 7.31 -2.81
N PRO A 130 3.44 6.69 -3.84
CA PRO A 130 2.14 6.07 -3.70
C PRO A 130 2.19 4.90 -2.72
N ILE A 131 1.26 4.91 -1.76
CA ILE A 131 1.01 3.82 -0.81
C ILE A 131 -0.29 3.16 -1.21
N ILE A 132 -0.19 1.96 -1.75
CA ILE A 132 -1.31 1.23 -2.33
C ILE A 132 -1.69 0.10 -1.38
N ASN A 133 -2.99 -0.06 -1.17
CA ASN A 133 -3.55 -1.21 -0.48
C ASN A 133 -4.85 -1.63 -1.16
N GLU A 134 -5.30 -2.84 -0.86
CA GLU A 134 -6.65 -3.25 -1.24
C GLU A 134 -7.68 -2.46 -0.42
N ASN A 135 -8.84 -2.18 -1.04
CA ASN A 135 -9.97 -1.61 -0.33
C ASN A 135 -10.75 -2.68 0.43
N ASP A 136 -10.17 -3.15 1.53
CA ASP A 136 -10.75 -4.20 2.38
C ASP A 136 -12.16 -3.88 2.89
N SER A 137 -12.60 -2.61 2.85
CA SER A 137 -13.93 -2.21 3.35
C SER A 137 -15.08 -2.66 2.44
N VAL A 138 -14.81 -2.92 1.16
CA VAL A 138 -15.84 -3.26 0.14
C VAL A 138 -15.63 -4.64 -0.47
N VAL A 139 -14.57 -5.34 -0.13
CA VAL A 139 -14.28 -6.68 -0.64
C VAL A 139 -15.19 -7.70 0.02
N ILE A 140 -15.87 -8.50 -0.79
CA ILE A 140 -16.93 -9.42 -0.36
C ILE A 140 -16.41 -10.85 -0.13
N ASP A 141 -15.25 -11.22 -0.67
CA ASP A 141 -14.84 -12.62 -0.76
C ASP A 141 -13.94 -13.11 0.37
N GLU A 142 -14.29 -14.29 0.91
CA GLU A 142 -13.52 -15.05 1.91
C GLU A 142 -12.23 -15.68 1.33
N LEU A 143 -12.05 -15.64 0.01
CA LEU A 143 -11.07 -16.45 -0.73
C LEU A 143 -9.73 -15.75 -1.02
N LYS A 144 -9.51 -14.56 -0.48
CA LYS A 144 -8.37 -13.74 -0.90
C LYS A 144 -7.16 -13.84 0.03
N VAL A 145 -6.44 -14.93 -0.11
CA VAL A 145 -5.04 -15.02 0.31
C VAL A 145 -4.20 -14.57 -0.87
N GLY A 146 -3.52 -13.43 -0.76
CA GLY A 146 -2.56 -13.00 -1.77
C GLY A 146 -2.94 -11.79 -2.64
N ASP A 147 -4.00 -11.05 -2.34
CA ASP A 147 -4.46 -9.92 -3.16
C ASP A 147 -3.41 -8.84 -3.38
N ASN A 148 -2.65 -8.49 -2.33
CA ASN A 148 -1.54 -7.55 -2.48
C ASN A 148 -0.36 -8.12 -3.30
N ASP A 149 -0.22 -9.44 -3.42
CA ASP A 149 0.78 -10.06 -4.30
C ASP A 149 0.37 -9.91 -5.77
N THR A 150 -0.89 -10.20 -6.09
CA THR A 150 -1.48 -9.97 -7.40
C THR A 150 -1.45 -8.49 -7.77
N LEU A 151 -1.85 -7.62 -6.84
CA LEU A 151 -1.80 -6.17 -6.99
C LEU A 151 -0.40 -5.68 -7.34
N SER A 152 0.62 -6.16 -6.61
CA SER A 152 2.02 -5.80 -6.85
C SER A 152 2.51 -6.28 -8.22
N ALA A 153 2.14 -7.49 -8.62
CA ALA A 153 2.50 -8.05 -9.92
C ALA A 153 1.85 -7.26 -11.07
N CYS A 154 0.57 -6.90 -10.95
CA CYS A 154 -0.12 -6.06 -11.92
C CYS A 154 0.57 -4.69 -12.05
N LEU A 155 0.94 -4.06 -10.95
CA LEU A 155 1.62 -2.76 -10.95
C LEU A 155 3.01 -2.82 -11.61
N LEU A 156 3.76 -3.89 -11.40
CA LEU A 156 5.05 -4.12 -12.09
C LEU A 156 4.86 -4.25 -13.59
N TYR A 157 3.96 -5.15 -14.01
CA TYR A 157 3.70 -5.39 -15.43
C TYR A 157 3.25 -4.15 -16.17
N THR A 158 2.43 -3.33 -15.52
CA THR A 158 1.87 -2.11 -16.12
C THR A 158 2.86 -0.96 -16.20
N SER A 159 3.83 -0.91 -15.29
CA SER A 159 4.89 0.09 -15.34
C SER A 159 5.87 -0.13 -16.49
N ASP A 160 6.10 -1.39 -16.88
CA ASP A 160 6.98 -1.75 -18.00
C ASP A 160 6.26 -1.67 -19.36
N ALA A 161 4.98 -2.06 -19.43
CA ALA A 161 4.20 -2.03 -20.66
C ALA A 161 3.85 -0.61 -21.15
N ALA A 162 3.81 0.38 -20.27
CA ALA A 162 3.57 1.77 -20.65
C ALA A 162 4.78 2.40 -21.38
N ASP A 163 5.98 1.91 -21.15
CA ASP A 163 7.21 2.39 -21.80
C ASP A 163 7.34 1.86 -23.24
N ASP A 164 6.76 0.69 -23.55
CA ASP A 164 6.79 0.09 -24.88
C ASP A 164 5.72 0.65 -25.85
N SER A 165 4.67 1.28 -25.34
CA SER A 165 3.57 1.82 -26.16
C SER A 165 3.81 3.26 -26.64
N LEU A 166 4.93 3.88 -26.26
CA LEU A 166 5.32 5.26 -26.62
C LEU A 166 6.55 5.32 -27.55
N ARG A 167 6.94 4.19 -28.15
CA ARG A 167 7.98 4.15 -29.19
C ARG A 167 7.38 3.97 -30.58
#